data_656ef0c7e90b892436eee0f03e5dbc49
#
_entry.id   656ef0c7e90b892436eee0f03e5dbc49
#
_cell.length_a   1.000
_cell.length_b   1.000
_cell.length_c   1.000
_cell.angle_alpha   90.00
_cell.angle_beta   90.00
_cell.angle_gamma   90.00
#
_symmetry.space_group_name_H-M   'P 1'
#
loop_
_entity.id
_entity.type
_entity.pdbx_description
1 polymer ?
#
loop_
_entity_poly.entity_id
_entity_poly.type
_entity_poly.pdbx_seq_one_letter_code
_entity_poly.pdbx_strand_id
1 'polypeptide(L)'
;PVAAAFAALATMATACGGDSSQPSTPVGIDYIAGAIEPVLTRGEDFVIEGFGFGDDPGLVLFTRIGGGTIESPVADSLWSPFAIAFTVPDSAAAGHVSFGIETAAGVRVTAPINVVPRAMIDPATLTWVSRGIFPGATSGIALTQAQFPGFGTLPTSLYAAGGAEPPTMVPDSLSGRRVYVARVTTGGGGAIGAWNPSRLLPAARAFATVAVGTPFNSRFRGNALYVIGGLDSAGRAQSSVFAADVTADSVSNPFITLEPLPAPRAGAIAVIRHGRIYVLGGTDTLGRPQNTVFTGRIGATGHIDGWFTQPALTGPRGYGAGIAREGRLVAIGGVADSVPPGGGVATGTQRLVTGDTAALSTLSGFFTGGWGVGSALLPEGRSQFALFDLDSIVLVVGGMYAGATTNSAEMLAATVVNDSVGPFAGPVGANRISDLMCQTEPAGTLVGPAQVTWQEADGTRRGLLVGGLDLATQARRSCAWGW
;
A
#
# COMPACT_ATOMS: atom_id res chain seq x y z
N PRO A 1 -27.00 11.72 -14.14
CA PRO A 1 -27.56 12.78 -13.29
C PRO A 1 -26.56 13.31 -12.27
N VAL A 2 -25.29 13.46 -12.66
CA VAL A 2 -24.24 14.04 -11.81
C VAL A 2 -23.73 15.38 -12.40
N ALA A 3 -24.23 15.78 -13.56
CA ALA A 3 -23.89 17.05 -14.21
C ALA A 3 -24.67 18.27 -13.70
N ALA A 4 -25.55 18.14 -12.72
CA ALA A 4 -26.44 19.22 -12.28
C ALA A 4 -26.01 19.93 -10.96
N ALA A 5 -24.92 19.57 -10.33
CA ALA A 5 -24.48 20.18 -9.06
C ALA A 5 -23.36 21.24 -9.21
N PHE A 6 -22.85 21.49 -10.43
CA PHE A 6 -21.79 22.47 -10.66
C PHE A 6 -22.29 23.81 -11.27
N ALA A 7 -23.58 24.00 -11.47
CA ALA A 7 -24.12 25.19 -12.11
C ALA A 7 -24.62 26.31 -11.14
N ALA A 8 -24.37 26.22 -9.86
CA ALA A 8 -24.98 27.14 -8.87
C ALA A 8 -24.04 28.19 -8.24
N LEU A 9 -22.85 28.45 -8.79
CA LEU A 9 -21.97 29.52 -8.25
C LEU A 9 -21.48 30.52 -9.31
N ALA A 10 -22.14 30.64 -10.44
CA ALA A 10 -21.75 31.56 -11.52
C ALA A 10 -22.78 32.67 -11.81
N THR A 11 -23.50 33.12 -10.80
CA THR A 11 -24.40 34.30 -10.99
C THR A 11 -24.29 35.25 -9.82
N MET A 12 -23.25 36.11 -9.85
CA MET A 12 -23.26 37.48 -9.29
C MET A 12 -21.98 38.21 -9.69
N ALA A 13 -21.96 38.77 -10.89
CA ALA A 13 -21.18 39.96 -11.25
C ALA A 13 -21.59 40.43 -12.63
N THR A 14 -22.71 41.15 -12.70
CA THR A 14 -22.97 42.03 -13.82
C THR A 14 -23.05 43.44 -13.26
N ALA A 15 -22.00 44.23 -13.46
CA ALA A 15 -22.09 45.65 -13.80
C ALA A 15 -20.71 46.28 -13.98
N CYS A 16 -20.53 46.87 -15.14
CA CYS A 16 -19.69 48.00 -15.51
C CYS A 16 -18.29 47.77 -16.03
N GLY A 17 -18.13 48.06 -17.33
CA GLY A 17 -16.97 48.70 -17.92
C GLY A 17 -15.99 47.80 -18.63
N GLY A 18 -16.07 47.82 -19.96
CA GLY A 18 -15.19 47.32 -20.99
C GLY A 18 -13.76 47.05 -20.63
N ASP A 19 -13.46 45.79 -20.61
CA ASP A 19 -12.18 45.23 -21.08
C ASP A 19 -12.40 43.76 -21.45
N SER A 20 -11.96 43.37 -22.63
CA SER A 20 -12.18 42.07 -23.20
C SER A 20 -11.13 41.04 -22.72
N SER A 21 -11.02 40.87 -21.40
CA SER A 21 -10.35 39.73 -20.80
C SER A 21 -11.40 38.70 -20.37
N GLN A 22 -11.49 37.59 -21.02
CA GLN A 22 -12.25 36.45 -20.52
C GLN A 22 -11.80 36.19 -19.08
N PRO A 23 -12.71 35.92 -18.12
CA PRO A 23 -12.31 35.55 -16.79
C PRO A 23 -11.48 34.29 -16.91
N SER A 24 -10.21 34.34 -16.52
CA SER A 24 -9.34 33.15 -16.50
C SER A 24 -10.01 32.09 -15.65
N THR A 25 -10.22 30.91 -16.23
CA THR A 25 -10.71 29.76 -15.46
C THR A 25 -9.80 29.58 -14.25
N PRO A 26 -10.34 29.54 -13.02
CA PRO A 26 -9.50 29.37 -11.86
C PRO A 26 -8.73 28.06 -11.97
N VAL A 27 -7.44 28.09 -11.65
CA VAL A 27 -6.55 26.92 -11.65
C VAL A 27 -6.18 26.63 -10.20
N GLY A 28 -6.21 25.38 -9.79
CA GLY A 28 -5.85 24.99 -8.44
C GLY A 28 -5.31 23.56 -8.34
N ILE A 29 -4.43 23.36 -7.38
CA ILE A 29 -3.93 22.03 -6.99
C ILE A 29 -4.70 21.61 -5.74
N ASP A 30 -5.41 20.49 -5.81
CA ASP A 30 -6.12 19.93 -4.66
C ASP A 30 -5.23 18.94 -3.90
N TYR A 31 -4.60 18.02 -4.63
CA TYR A 31 -3.75 16.98 -4.08
C TYR A 31 -2.57 16.67 -4.99
N ILE A 32 -1.46 16.31 -4.37
CA ILE A 32 -0.30 15.72 -5.05
C ILE A 32 -0.08 14.36 -4.40
N ALA A 33 0.00 13.30 -5.20
CA ALA A 33 0.12 11.91 -4.69
C ALA A 33 -0.93 11.55 -3.61
N GLY A 34 -2.13 12.13 -3.69
CA GLY A 34 -3.20 11.90 -2.71
C GLY A 34 -3.00 12.59 -1.35
N ALA A 35 -2.06 13.52 -1.20
CA ALA A 35 -1.78 14.24 0.03
C ALA A 35 -1.79 15.76 -0.18
N ILE A 36 -2.00 16.53 0.91
CA ILE A 36 -1.99 18.00 0.88
C ILE A 36 -0.54 18.53 0.95
N GLU A 37 0.32 17.89 1.70
CA GLU A 37 1.76 18.15 1.76
C GLU A 37 2.49 16.82 1.51
N PRO A 38 2.66 16.40 0.25
CA PRO A 38 3.20 15.09 -0.06
C PRO A 38 4.71 15.04 0.13
N VAL A 39 5.18 13.83 0.38
CA VAL A 39 6.59 13.50 0.26
C VAL A 39 6.81 12.87 -1.10
N LEU A 40 7.62 13.52 -1.91
CA LEU A 40 7.97 13.09 -3.25
C LEU A 40 9.40 12.61 -3.29
N THR A 41 9.63 11.43 -3.86
CA THR A 41 10.96 10.85 -4.02
C THR A 41 11.51 11.22 -5.40
N ARG A 42 12.77 11.64 -5.49
CA ARG A 42 13.43 11.89 -6.78
C ARG A 42 13.43 10.64 -7.65
N GLY A 43 13.20 10.82 -8.94
CA GLY A 43 13.16 9.74 -9.93
C GLY A 43 11.92 8.85 -9.85
N GLU A 44 10.92 9.16 -9.01
CA GLU A 44 9.64 8.48 -8.95
C GLU A 44 8.54 9.28 -9.65
N ASP A 45 7.52 8.55 -10.11
CA ASP A 45 6.35 9.11 -10.77
C ASP A 45 5.24 9.39 -9.75
N PHE A 46 4.59 10.54 -9.91
CA PHE A 46 3.50 11.00 -9.05
C PHE A 46 2.36 11.58 -9.89
N VAL A 47 1.19 11.66 -9.28
CA VAL A 47 0.02 12.29 -9.88
C VAL A 47 -0.42 13.48 -9.03
N ILE A 48 -0.70 14.58 -9.72
CA ILE A 48 -1.34 15.76 -9.16
C ILE A 48 -2.82 15.70 -9.53
N GLU A 49 -3.67 16.05 -8.60
CA GLU A 49 -5.08 16.25 -8.80
C GLU A 49 -5.46 17.69 -8.49
N GLY A 50 -6.37 18.24 -9.31
CA GLY A 50 -6.79 19.61 -9.18
C GLY A 50 -7.84 19.98 -10.23
N PHE A 51 -7.85 21.23 -10.62
CA PHE A 51 -8.82 21.73 -11.61
C PHE A 51 -8.24 22.88 -12.43
N GLY A 52 -8.80 23.06 -13.62
CA GLY A 52 -8.48 24.16 -14.49
C GLY A 52 -7.13 24.04 -15.21
N PHE A 53 -6.51 22.87 -15.24
CA PHE A 53 -5.22 22.67 -15.92
C PHE A 53 -5.31 22.83 -17.44
N GLY A 54 -6.53 22.71 -18.03
CA GLY A 54 -6.76 22.74 -19.45
C GLY A 54 -6.49 21.41 -20.14
N ASP A 55 -6.83 21.33 -21.42
CA ASP A 55 -6.63 20.13 -22.22
C ASP A 55 -5.22 20.06 -22.82
N ASP A 56 -4.60 21.22 -23.05
CA ASP A 56 -3.24 21.31 -23.59
C ASP A 56 -2.20 21.20 -22.48
N PRO A 57 -1.14 20.39 -22.65
CA PRO A 57 -0.12 20.20 -21.65
C PRO A 57 0.72 21.46 -21.42
N GLY A 58 1.13 21.63 -20.16
CA GLY A 58 1.98 22.72 -19.69
C GLY A 58 3.29 22.18 -19.10
N LEU A 59 3.74 22.85 -18.04
CA LEU A 59 4.99 22.54 -17.36
C LEU A 59 4.74 22.20 -15.89
N VAL A 60 5.50 21.28 -15.33
CA VAL A 60 5.71 21.15 -13.88
C VAL A 60 7.02 21.83 -13.50
N LEU A 61 7.01 22.49 -12.36
CA LEU A 61 8.06 23.38 -11.91
C LEU A 61 8.61 22.90 -10.56
N PHE A 62 9.91 22.68 -10.48
CA PHE A 62 10.59 22.29 -9.25
C PHE A 62 11.67 23.28 -8.87
N THR A 63 11.92 23.44 -7.58
CA THR A 63 13.12 24.12 -7.10
C THR A 63 14.34 23.24 -7.40
N ARG A 64 15.40 23.81 -7.99
CA ARG A 64 16.64 23.11 -8.34
C ARG A 64 17.61 23.07 -7.16
N ILE A 65 18.43 22.02 -7.05
CA ILE A 65 19.61 22.00 -6.18
C ILE A 65 20.52 23.18 -6.55
N GLY A 66 20.89 23.98 -5.55
CA GLY A 66 21.73 25.19 -5.76
C GLY A 66 20.96 26.42 -6.22
N GLY A 67 19.64 26.33 -6.34
CA GLY A 67 18.76 27.46 -6.67
C GLY A 67 18.28 27.48 -8.12
N GLY A 68 17.26 28.28 -8.37
CA GLY A 68 16.55 28.35 -9.67
C GLY A 68 15.43 27.33 -9.78
N THR A 69 14.81 27.29 -10.97
CA THR A 69 13.68 26.43 -11.28
C THR A 69 14.04 25.42 -12.34
N ILE A 70 13.51 24.21 -12.19
CA ILE A 70 13.48 23.19 -13.24
C ILE A 70 12.11 23.26 -13.87
N GLU A 71 12.05 23.42 -15.17
CA GLU A 71 10.85 23.40 -15.99
C GLU A 71 10.81 22.06 -16.73
N SER A 72 9.84 21.22 -16.39
CA SER A 72 9.67 19.90 -16.99
C SER A 72 8.39 19.87 -17.81
N PRO A 73 8.46 19.74 -19.14
CA PRO A 73 7.29 19.56 -19.99
C PRO A 73 6.64 18.21 -19.69
N VAL A 74 5.32 18.18 -19.72
CA VAL A 74 4.52 16.97 -19.51
C VAL A 74 3.95 16.53 -20.87
N ALA A 75 4.00 15.24 -21.14
CA ALA A 75 3.44 14.68 -22.37
C ALA A 75 1.89 14.74 -22.35
N ASP A 76 1.25 14.88 -23.50
CA ASP A 76 -0.20 14.97 -23.65
C ASP A 76 -0.94 13.82 -22.94
N SER A 77 -0.40 12.60 -23.05
CA SER A 77 -0.98 11.41 -22.43
C SER A 77 -0.92 11.39 -20.89
N LEU A 78 -0.15 12.28 -20.30
CA LEU A 78 0.05 12.44 -18.85
C LEU A 78 -0.57 13.74 -18.30
N TRP A 79 -1.34 14.44 -19.14
CA TRP A 79 -2.00 15.69 -18.79
C TRP A 79 -3.51 15.59 -19.01
N SER A 80 -4.28 16.15 -18.13
CA SER A 80 -5.73 16.34 -18.27
C SER A 80 -6.18 17.58 -17.49
N PRO A 81 -7.41 18.09 -17.73
CA PRO A 81 -7.93 19.24 -16.98
C PRO A 81 -7.97 19.08 -15.46
N PHE A 82 -7.87 17.85 -14.96
CA PHE A 82 -8.06 17.51 -13.54
C PHE A 82 -6.92 16.71 -12.92
N ALA A 83 -6.00 16.20 -13.73
CA ALA A 83 -4.89 15.40 -13.22
C ALA A 83 -3.67 15.51 -14.15
N ILE A 84 -2.49 15.50 -13.54
CA ILE A 84 -1.20 15.55 -14.25
C ILE A 84 -0.29 14.50 -13.62
N ALA A 85 0.26 13.60 -14.44
CA ALA A 85 1.29 12.67 -14.01
C ALA A 85 2.68 13.19 -14.42
N PHE A 86 3.66 13.07 -13.54
CA PHE A 86 5.01 13.58 -13.75
C PHE A 86 6.04 12.80 -12.95
N THR A 87 7.29 12.85 -13.40
CA THR A 87 8.45 12.28 -12.67
C THR A 87 9.16 13.39 -11.92
N VAL A 88 9.51 13.17 -10.66
CA VAL A 88 10.33 14.14 -9.89
C VAL A 88 11.76 14.14 -10.40
N PRO A 89 12.30 15.27 -10.89
CA PRO A 89 13.67 15.31 -11.40
C PRO A 89 14.70 14.97 -10.32
N ASP A 90 15.76 14.24 -10.68
CA ASP A 90 16.87 13.95 -9.77
C ASP A 90 17.58 15.22 -9.27
N SER A 91 17.52 16.31 -10.06
CA SER A 91 18.07 17.62 -9.73
C SER A 91 17.15 18.50 -8.90
N ALA A 92 15.93 18.04 -8.53
CA ALA A 92 15.07 18.78 -7.61
C ALA A 92 15.72 18.95 -6.23
N ALA A 93 15.58 20.11 -5.61
CA ALA A 93 16.09 20.35 -4.26
C ALA A 93 15.37 19.47 -3.25
N ALA A 94 16.12 18.91 -2.28
CA ALA A 94 15.53 18.15 -1.19
C ALA A 94 15.00 19.06 -0.07
N GLY A 95 14.08 18.53 0.74
CA GLY A 95 13.43 19.23 1.84
C GLY A 95 12.13 19.90 1.44
N HIS A 96 11.65 20.80 2.28
CA HIS A 96 10.45 21.58 2.00
C HIS A 96 10.74 22.61 0.90
N VAL A 97 10.11 22.42 -0.24
CA VAL A 97 10.29 23.25 -1.43
C VAL A 97 8.94 23.62 -2.05
N SER A 98 8.93 24.64 -2.91
CA SER A 98 7.76 24.97 -3.71
C SER A 98 7.76 24.13 -4.98
N PHE A 99 6.63 23.50 -5.25
CA PHE A 99 6.29 22.84 -6.50
C PHE A 99 5.29 23.73 -7.26
N GLY A 100 5.34 23.75 -8.57
CA GLY A 100 4.43 24.55 -9.37
C GLY A 100 3.94 23.84 -10.61
N ILE A 101 2.83 24.32 -11.13
CA ILE A 101 2.29 23.99 -12.45
C ILE A 101 2.17 25.29 -13.22
N GLU A 102 2.58 25.30 -14.48
CA GLU A 102 2.26 26.33 -15.45
C GLU A 102 1.42 25.72 -16.55
N THR A 103 0.19 26.17 -16.72
CA THR A 103 -0.69 25.71 -17.79
C THR A 103 -0.24 26.25 -19.15
N ALA A 104 -0.72 25.66 -20.24
CA ALA A 104 -0.47 26.17 -21.61
C ALA A 104 -0.92 27.64 -21.79
N ALA A 105 -1.89 28.10 -21.00
CA ALA A 105 -2.34 29.51 -20.97
C ALA A 105 -1.41 30.42 -20.14
N GLY A 106 -0.32 29.92 -19.59
CA GLY A 106 0.64 30.69 -18.77
C GLY A 106 0.19 30.96 -17.33
N VAL A 107 -0.86 30.31 -16.86
CA VAL A 107 -1.31 30.46 -15.46
C VAL A 107 -0.44 29.56 -14.57
N ARG A 108 0.17 30.15 -13.54
CA ARG A 108 1.01 29.44 -12.56
C ARG A 108 0.29 29.26 -11.22
N VAL A 109 0.30 28.04 -10.70
CA VAL A 109 -0.12 27.71 -9.34
C VAL A 109 0.98 26.97 -8.61
N THR A 110 1.08 27.13 -7.30
CA THR A 110 2.14 26.50 -6.50
C THR A 110 1.56 25.82 -5.26
N ALA A 111 2.24 24.76 -4.83
CA ALA A 111 1.94 24.05 -3.60
C ALA A 111 3.25 23.69 -2.85
N PRO A 112 3.25 23.62 -1.52
CA PRO A 112 4.36 23.11 -0.76
C PRO A 112 4.47 21.59 -0.93
N ILE A 113 5.70 21.10 -1.09
CA ILE A 113 6.02 19.68 -1.12
C ILE A 113 7.27 19.41 -0.29
N ASN A 114 7.45 18.18 0.15
CA ASN A 114 8.71 17.71 0.71
C ASN A 114 9.36 16.75 -0.27
N VAL A 115 10.51 17.12 -0.85
CA VAL A 115 11.27 16.26 -1.75
C VAL A 115 12.36 15.54 -0.98
N VAL A 116 12.41 14.21 -1.14
CA VAL A 116 13.43 13.37 -0.52
C VAL A 116 14.33 12.72 -1.58
N PRO A 117 15.61 12.49 -1.28
CA PRO A 117 16.48 11.74 -2.17
C PRO A 117 15.97 10.31 -2.34
N ARG A 118 16.23 9.71 -3.49
CA ARG A 118 16.00 8.27 -3.69
C ARG A 118 17.07 7.49 -2.92
N ALA A 119 16.62 6.68 -1.96
CA ALA A 119 17.51 5.76 -1.27
C ALA A 119 17.77 4.54 -2.17
N MET A 120 19.04 4.33 -2.51
CA MET A 120 19.48 3.09 -3.16
C MET A 120 19.75 2.06 -2.08
N ILE A 121 18.93 1.03 -2.01
CA ILE A 121 19.09 -0.08 -1.06
C ILE A 121 19.82 -1.20 -1.79
N ASP A 122 20.99 -1.59 -1.24
CA ASP A 122 21.68 -2.81 -1.65
C ASP A 122 21.12 -3.99 -0.82
N PRO A 123 20.38 -4.92 -1.43
CA PRO A 123 19.80 -6.03 -0.70
C PRO A 123 20.84 -6.94 -0.04
N ALA A 124 22.09 -6.97 -0.54
CA ALA A 124 23.15 -7.78 0.04
C ALA A 124 23.64 -7.25 1.41
N THR A 125 23.49 -5.95 1.65
CA THR A 125 23.93 -5.29 2.89
C THR A 125 22.82 -5.13 3.92
N LEU A 126 21.56 -5.47 3.59
CA LEU A 126 20.44 -5.38 4.52
C LEU A 126 20.69 -6.26 5.74
N THR A 127 20.62 -5.64 6.90
CA THR A 127 20.82 -6.31 8.20
C THR A 127 19.55 -6.21 9.03
N TRP A 128 18.95 -7.35 9.30
CA TRP A 128 17.79 -7.43 10.18
C TRP A 128 18.21 -7.29 11.63
N VAL A 129 17.43 -6.55 12.39
CA VAL A 129 17.58 -6.41 13.84
C VAL A 129 16.23 -6.60 14.53
N SER A 130 16.27 -7.03 15.80
CA SER A 130 15.06 -7.09 16.63
C SER A 130 14.54 -5.67 16.90
N ARG A 131 13.25 -5.47 16.70
CA ARG A 131 12.54 -4.19 16.95
C ARG A 131 11.55 -4.28 18.12
N GLY A 132 11.71 -5.30 18.96
CA GLY A 132 10.91 -5.50 20.14
C GLY A 132 9.83 -6.56 19.99
N ILE A 133 8.87 -6.56 20.91
CA ILE A 133 7.79 -7.56 21.00
C ILE A 133 6.46 -6.92 20.61
N PHE A 134 5.74 -7.60 19.75
CA PHE A 134 4.35 -7.28 19.45
C PHE A 134 3.43 -7.87 20.53
N PRO A 135 2.42 -7.14 21.04
CA PRO A 135 1.58 -7.59 22.14
C PRO A 135 0.56 -8.67 21.72
N GLY A 136 1.02 -9.83 21.56
CA GLY A 136 0.24 -11.00 21.14
C GLY A 136 0.95 -11.75 20.02
N ALA A 137 1.08 -13.06 20.20
CA ALA A 137 1.65 -13.92 19.18
C ALA A 137 0.55 -14.22 18.16
N THR A 138 0.51 -13.50 17.06
CA THR A 138 -0.56 -13.61 16.07
C THR A 138 -0.04 -13.97 14.69
N SER A 139 -0.76 -14.83 13.98
CA SER A 139 -0.57 -15.09 12.57
C SER A 139 -1.78 -14.58 11.77
N GLY A 140 -1.57 -14.26 10.49
CA GLY A 140 -2.63 -13.68 9.68
C GLY A 140 -3.11 -12.31 10.19
N ILE A 141 -2.26 -11.61 10.96
CA ILE A 141 -2.45 -10.20 11.29
C ILE A 141 -2.21 -9.37 10.05
N ALA A 142 -2.97 -8.32 9.89
CA ALA A 142 -2.79 -7.38 8.82
C ALA A 142 -2.08 -6.12 9.33
N LEU A 143 -1.01 -5.69 8.65
CA LEU A 143 -0.16 -4.57 9.05
C LEU A 143 -0.09 -3.54 7.93
N THR A 144 -0.22 -2.27 8.29
CA THR A 144 -0.07 -1.14 7.37
C THR A 144 0.53 0.06 8.09
N GLN A 145 0.83 1.11 7.35
CA GLN A 145 1.34 2.37 7.90
C GLN A 145 0.52 3.56 7.38
N ALA A 146 0.55 4.63 8.15
CA ALA A 146 0.13 5.96 7.71
C ALA A 146 1.20 6.99 8.06
N GLN A 147 1.45 7.89 7.13
CA GLN A 147 2.30 9.05 7.34
C GLN A 147 1.43 10.28 7.57
N PHE A 148 1.81 11.08 8.55
CA PHE A 148 1.11 12.32 8.91
C PHE A 148 2.09 13.47 8.66
N PRO A 149 2.02 14.12 7.49
CA PRO A 149 2.90 15.22 7.16
C PRO A 149 2.78 16.34 8.20
N GLY A 150 3.91 16.80 8.71
CA GLY A 150 4.04 17.93 9.61
C GLY A 150 5.26 18.76 9.23
N PHE A 151 5.36 19.99 9.70
CA PHE A 151 6.48 20.88 9.39
C PHE A 151 7.83 20.22 9.75
N GLY A 152 8.59 19.81 8.72
CA GLY A 152 9.93 19.23 8.85
C GLY A 152 10.01 17.81 9.39
N THR A 153 8.87 17.13 9.59
CA THR A 153 8.84 15.74 10.07
C THR A 153 7.80 14.91 9.32
N LEU A 154 8.05 13.61 9.19
CA LEU A 154 7.11 12.62 8.69
C LEU A 154 6.80 11.61 9.80
N PRO A 155 5.96 11.98 10.79
CA PRO A 155 5.55 11.01 11.78
C PRO A 155 4.86 9.84 11.08
N THR A 156 5.43 8.66 11.22
CA THR A 156 4.86 7.42 10.69
C THR A 156 4.25 6.63 11.83
N SER A 157 3.05 6.14 11.63
CA SER A 157 2.38 5.24 12.56
C SER A 157 2.03 3.93 11.87
N LEU A 158 2.22 2.85 12.61
CA LEU A 158 1.97 1.49 12.18
C LEU A 158 0.66 1.01 12.80
N TYR A 159 -0.19 0.38 12.01
CA TYR A 159 -1.50 -0.15 12.42
C TYR A 159 -1.53 -1.65 12.15
N ALA A 160 -1.71 -2.42 13.21
CA ALA A 160 -1.85 -3.86 13.14
C ALA A 160 -3.28 -4.25 13.53
N ALA A 161 -3.98 -5.01 12.68
CA ALA A 161 -5.39 -5.32 12.88
C ALA A 161 -5.68 -6.82 12.78
N GLY A 162 -6.50 -7.33 13.68
CA GLY A 162 -6.96 -8.71 13.68
C GLY A 162 -5.86 -9.71 13.98
N GLY A 163 -5.94 -10.86 13.34
CA GLY A 163 -5.03 -11.99 13.53
C GLY A 163 -5.67 -13.13 14.31
N ALA A 164 -4.99 -14.27 14.35
CA ALA A 164 -5.40 -15.46 15.05
C ALA A 164 -4.34 -15.88 16.08
N GLU A 165 -4.72 -16.40 17.23
CA GLU A 165 -3.83 -16.89 18.28
C GLU A 165 -3.73 -18.43 18.30
N PRO A 166 -2.64 -19.00 18.86
CA PRO A 166 -2.46 -20.43 18.92
C PRO A 166 -3.63 -21.16 19.60
N PRO A 167 -3.88 -22.43 19.26
CA PRO A 167 -3.22 -23.23 18.19
C PRO A 167 -3.90 -23.10 16.83
N THR A 168 -4.95 -22.31 16.69
CA THR A 168 -5.78 -22.24 15.49
C THR A 168 -5.35 -21.10 14.54
N MET A 169 -5.60 -21.27 13.25
CA MET A 169 -5.51 -20.19 12.25
C MET A 169 -6.81 -19.37 12.18
N VAL A 170 -7.78 -19.69 13.01
CA VAL A 170 -9.07 -19.04 13.11
C VAL A 170 -9.00 -17.99 14.22
N PRO A 171 -9.46 -16.74 13.98
CA PRO A 171 -9.43 -15.73 15.02
C PRO A 171 -10.44 -16.05 16.13
N ASP A 172 -10.02 -15.90 17.37
CA ASP A 172 -10.93 -15.89 18.48
C ASP A 172 -11.80 -14.60 18.46
N SER A 173 -12.93 -14.64 19.08
CA SER A 173 -13.93 -13.58 19.03
C SER A 173 -13.45 -12.25 19.64
N LEU A 174 -12.45 -12.26 20.51
CA LEU A 174 -11.90 -11.07 21.15
C LEU A 174 -10.55 -10.68 20.56
N SER A 175 -9.57 -11.60 20.52
CA SER A 175 -8.23 -11.32 20.04
C SER A 175 -8.23 -10.91 18.57
N GLY A 176 -9.02 -11.57 17.73
CA GLY A 176 -9.19 -11.24 16.32
C GLY A 176 -9.88 -9.89 16.04
N ARG A 177 -10.34 -9.18 17.06
CA ARG A 177 -10.88 -7.82 16.93
C ARG A 177 -9.89 -6.74 17.33
N ARG A 178 -8.75 -7.10 17.89
CA ARG A 178 -7.78 -6.12 18.40
C ARG A 178 -7.13 -5.34 17.26
N VAL A 179 -6.94 -4.05 17.50
CA VAL A 179 -6.13 -3.17 16.67
C VAL A 179 -5.09 -2.52 17.56
N TYR A 180 -3.86 -2.50 17.10
CA TYR A 180 -2.74 -1.88 17.79
C TYR A 180 -2.13 -0.79 16.93
N VAL A 181 -1.60 0.23 17.58
CA VAL A 181 -0.91 1.36 16.95
C VAL A 181 0.45 1.52 17.60
N ALA A 182 1.48 1.70 16.79
CA ALA A 182 2.82 2.06 17.25
C ALA A 182 3.37 3.21 16.42
N ARG A 183 4.07 4.15 17.06
CA ARG A 183 4.79 5.22 16.36
C ARG A 183 6.17 4.75 15.96
N VAL A 184 6.61 5.17 14.79
CA VAL A 184 8.01 5.12 14.40
C VAL A 184 8.70 6.38 14.94
N THR A 185 9.82 6.22 15.63
CA THR A 185 10.59 7.35 16.17
C THR A 185 11.36 8.01 15.02
N THR A 186 11.04 9.26 14.73
CA THR A 186 11.74 10.05 13.69
C THR A 186 13.21 10.26 14.07
N GLY A 187 14.11 10.04 13.12
CA GLY A 187 15.55 10.17 13.34
C GLY A 187 16.19 9.08 14.22
N GLY A 188 15.43 8.09 14.64
CA GLY A 188 15.86 6.99 15.51
C GLY A 188 16.30 5.71 14.78
N GLY A 189 16.63 5.77 13.49
CA GLY A 189 17.05 4.60 12.73
C GLY A 189 15.95 3.53 12.62
N GLY A 190 14.69 3.94 12.49
CA GLY A 190 13.52 3.05 12.39
C GLY A 190 13.11 2.42 13.71
N ALA A 191 13.45 3.02 14.85
CA ALA A 191 13.00 2.54 16.16
C ALA A 191 11.49 2.65 16.28
N ILE A 192 10.86 1.61 16.84
CA ILE A 192 9.42 1.50 16.99
C ILE A 192 9.07 1.68 18.46
N GLY A 193 8.13 2.56 18.72
CA GLY A 193 7.58 2.76 20.06
C GLY A 193 6.72 1.59 20.53
N ALA A 194 6.18 1.70 21.72
CA ALA A 194 5.28 0.68 22.25
C ALA A 194 4.03 0.53 21.38
N TRP A 195 3.59 -0.72 21.20
CA TRP A 195 2.32 -1.05 20.59
C TRP A 195 1.19 -0.79 21.57
N ASN A 196 0.36 0.16 21.31
CA ASN A 196 -0.76 0.54 22.15
C ASN A 196 -2.07 -0.03 21.58
N PRO A 197 -2.93 -0.63 22.41
CA PRO A 197 -4.25 -1.06 21.99
C PRO A 197 -5.10 0.16 21.58
N SER A 198 -5.86 0.00 20.52
CA SER A 198 -6.75 1.03 19.98
C SER A 198 -8.19 0.50 19.89
N ARG A 199 -9.01 1.07 19.00
CA ARG A 199 -10.40 0.66 18.82
C ARG A 199 -10.50 -0.78 18.31
N LEU A 200 -11.50 -1.51 18.76
CA LEU A 200 -11.77 -2.87 18.30
C LEU A 200 -12.48 -2.87 16.94
N LEU A 201 -12.18 -3.86 16.10
CA LEU A 201 -12.97 -4.15 14.91
C LEU A 201 -14.40 -4.54 15.29
N PRO A 202 -15.41 -4.29 14.44
CA PRO A 202 -16.78 -4.74 14.65
C PRO A 202 -16.90 -6.26 14.81
N ALA A 203 -16.08 -7.03 14.12
CA ALA A 203 -16.02 -8.48 14.22
C ALA A 203 -14.57 -9.00 14.09
N ALA A 204 -14.29 -10.18 14.62
CA ALA A 204 -13.00 -10.83 14.55
C ALA A 204 -12.60 -11.12 13.10
N ARG A 205 -11.31 -10.86 12.77
CA ARG A 205 -10.73 -11.12 11.45
C ARG A 205 -9.31 -11.64 11.57
N ALA A 206 -9.00 -12.67 10.79
CA ALA A 206 -7.63 -13.09 10.47
C ALA A 206 -7.47 -13.18 8.95
N PHE A 207 -6.26 -13.04 8.44
CA PHE A 207 -5.99 -13.02 7.00
C PHE A 207 -6.87 -12.01 6.23
N ALA A 208 -7.32 -10.96 6.92
CA ALA A 208 -7.86 -9.78 6.27
C ALA A 208 -6.73 -9.02 5.59
N THR A 209 -7.07 -8.26 4.59
CA THR A 209 -6.13 -7.29 4.04
C THR A 209 -6.44 -5.90 4.58
N VAL A 210 -5.39 -5.11 4.79
CA VAL A 210 -5.53 -3.73 5.27
C VAL A 210 -4.88 -2.76 4.32
N ALA A 211 -5.44 -1.58 4.29
CA ALA A 211 -4.87 -0.47 3.55
C ALA A 211 -5.19 0.84 4.27
N VAL A 212 -4.30 1.82 4.15
CA VAL A 212 -4.56 3.20 4.57
C VAL A 212 -4.63 4.06 3.31
N GLY A 213 -5.69 4.82 3.18
CA GLY A 213 -5.88 5.71 2.05
C GLY A 213 -6.41 7.07 2.47
N THR A 214 -5.99 8.09 1.76
CA THR A 214 -6.62 9.40 1.81
C THR A 214 -7.78 9.38 0.82
N PRO A 215 -8.99 9.85 1.19
CA PRO A 215 -10.10 9.93 0.26
C PRO A 215 -9.75 10.78 -0.96
N PHE A 216 -10.14 10.30 -2.15
CA PHE A 216 -9.98 11.06 -3.39
C PHE A 216 -10.80 12.35 -3.34
N ASN A 217 -10.18 13.49 -3.60
CA ASN A 217 -10.79 14.83 -3.51
C ASN A 217 -11.40 15.18 -2.13
N SER A 218 -10.90 14.60 -1.06
CA SER A 218 -11.38 14.94 0.27
C SER A 218 -10.76 16.27 0.74
N ARG A 219 -11.61 17.25 0.99
CA ARG A 219 -11.22 18.47 1.72
C ARG A 219 -10.99 18.18 3.21
N PHE A 220 -11.24 16.97 3.64
CA PHE A 220 -11.01 16.52 5.00
C PHE A 220 -9.61 15.93 5.12
N ARG A 221 -8.79 16.51 5.97
CA ARG A 221 -7.45 16.03 6.32
C ARG A 221 -7.60 14.76 7.16
N GLY A 222 -7.64 13.59 6.53
CA GLY A 222 -7.77 12.35 7.27
C GLY A 222 -7.30 11.14 6.47
N ASN A 223 -6.47 10.32 7.09
CA ASN A 223 -6.21 8.98 6.62
C ASN A 223 -7.30 8.05 7.18
N ALA A 224 -7.81 7.16 6.37
CA ALA A 224 -8.72 6.10 6.78
C ALA A 224 -8.02 4.73 6.69
N LEU A 225 -8.19 3.94 7.74
CA LEU A 225 -7.77 2.53 7.79
C LEU A 225 -8.92 1.67 7.33
N TYR A 226 -8.70 0.88 6.29
CA TYR A 226 -9.64 -0.10 5.75
C TYR A 226 -9.20 -1.50 6.13
N VAL A 227 -10.12 -2.32 6.66
CA VAL A 227 -9.92 -3.75 6.94
C VAL A 227 -10.92 -4.53 6.11
N ILE A 228 -10.43 -5.34 5.19
CA ILE A 228 -11.20 -5.88 4.07
C ILE A 228 -11.19 -7.40 4.12
N GLY A 229 -12.37 -8.02 4.13
CA GLY A 229 -12.52 -9.47 4.12
C GLY A 229 -11.92 -10.18 5.33
N GLY A 230 -11.19 -11.24 5.08
CA GLY A 230 -10.56 -12.09 6.09
C GLY A 230 -11.46 -13.24 6.57
N LEU A 231 -10.91 -14.11 7.43
CA LEU A 231 -11.63 -15.19 8.09
C LEU A 231 -12.34 -14.69 9.35
N ASP A 232 -13.55 -15.13 9.58
CA ASP A 232 -14.27 -14.96 10.85
C ASP A 232 -13.85 -16.03 11.88
N SER A 233 -14.47 -15.98 13.08
CA SER A 233 -14.23 -16.96 14.16
C SER A 233 -14.74 -18.38 13.85
N ALA A 234 -15.44 -18.59 12.75
CA ALA A 234 -15.81 -19.89 12.23
C ALA A 234 -14.88 -20.37 11.10
N GLY A 235 -13.80 -19.60 10.79
CA GLY A 235 -12.87 -19.91 9.71
C GLY A 235 -13.41 -19.67 8.31
N ARG A 236 -14.48 -18.87 8.15
CA ARG A 236 -15.12 -18.58 6.87
C ARG A 236 -14.70 -17.23 6.34
N ALA A 237 -14.37 -17.17 5.06
CA ALA A 237 -14.07 -15.90 4.39
C ALA A 237 -15.28 -14.96 4.41
N GLN A 238 -15.02 -13.68 4.59
CA GLN A 238 -16.01 -12.63 4.73
C GLN A 238 -15.92 -11.62 3.59
N SER A 239 -17.04 -10.96 3.27
CA SER A 239 -17.09 -9.84 2.32
C SER A 239 -17.07 -8.47 3.00
N SER A 240 -17.22 -8.42 4.32
CA SER A 240 -17.31 -7.15 5.06
C SER A 240 -16.06 -6.29 4.90
N VAL A 241 -16.29 -4.98 4.85
CA VAL A 241 -15.26 -3.95 4.83
C VAL A 241 -15.50 -3.05 6.03
N PHE A 242 -14.50 -2.90 6.89
CA PHE A 242 -14.53 -1.98 8.02
C PHE A 242 -13.61 -0.81 7.75
N ALA A 243 -14.01 0.39 8.14
CA ALA A 243 -13.17 1.57 8.05
C ALA A 243 -13.27 2.44 9.29
N ALA A 244 -12.19 3.11 9.61
CA ALA A 244 -12.11 4.11 10.66
C ALA A 244 -11.06 5.16 10.33
N ASP A 245 -11.28 6.40 10.78
CA ASP A 245 -10.28 7.43 10.69
C ASP A 245 -9.11 7.15 11.62
N VAL A 246 -7.91 7.46 11.17
CA VAL A 246 -6.68 7.27 11.94
C VAL A 246 -5.95 8.58 12.15
N THR A 247 -5.28 8.67 13.29
CA THR A 247 -4.35 9.73 13.69
C THR A 247 -3.00 9.12 14.00
N ALA A 248 -1.99 9.94 14.20
CA ALA A 248 -0.65 9.46 14.52
C ALA A 248 -0.59 8.51 15.75
N ASP A 249 -1.56 8.55 16.65
CA ASP A 249 -1.53 7.80 17.91
C ASP A 249 -2.64 6.76 18.07
N SER A 250 -3.67 6.82 17.24
CA SER A 250 -4.86 6.01 17.47
C SER A 250 -5.73 5.84 16.23
N VAL A 251 -6.64 4.90 16.30
CA VAL A 251 -7.87 4.92 15.52
C VAL A 251 -8.82 5.89 16.21
N SER A 252 -9.13 7.02 15.56
CA SER A 252 -9.83 8.15 16.21
C SER A 252 -11.31 7.88 16.45
N ASN A 253 -11.98 7.22 15.49
CA ASN A 253 -13.40 6.91 15.54
C ASN A 253 -13.65 5.41 15.67
N PRO A 254 -14.81 4.96 16.15
CA PRO A 254 -15.23 3.58 16.01
C PRO A 254 -15.24 3.15 14.54
N PHE A 255 -14.86 1.89 14.29
CA PHE A 255 -14.98 1.33 12.95
C PHE A 255 -16.45 1.29 12.52
N ILE A 256 -16.71 1.69 11.30
CA ILE A 256 -17.99 1.53 10.61
C ILE A 256 -17.89 0.41 9.59
N THR A 257 -19.03 -0.19 9.26
CA THR A 257 -19.12 -1.15 8.16
C THR A 257 -19.47 -0.40 6.89
N LEU A 258 -18.67 -0.58 5.86
CA LEU A 258 -18.86 0.00 4.54
C LEU A 258 -19.55 -1.00 3.58
N GLU A 259 -19.76 -0.56 2.33
CA GLU A 259 -20.21 -1.42 1.25
C GLU A 259 -19.34 -2.68 1.15
N PRO A 260 -19.91 -3.88 1.27
CA PRO A 260 -19.14 -5.12 1.26
C PRO A 260 -18.55 -5.42 -0.13
N LEU A 261 -17.50 -6.24 -0.17
CA LEU A 261 -17.02 -6.84 -1.41
C LEU A 261 -18.15 -7.61 -2.11
N PRO A 262 -18.15 -7.67 -3.45
CA PRO A 262 -19.12 -8.47 -4.20
C PRO A 262 -19.13 -9.95 -3.84
N ALA A 263 -18.03 -10.46 -3.29
CA ALA A 263 -17.94 -11.84 -2.80
C ALA A 263 -16.92 -11.95 -1.65
N PRO A 264 -17.12 -12.93 -0.72
CA PRO A 264 -16.20 -13.16 0.40
C PRO A 264 -14.77 -13.45 -0.06
N ARG A 265 -13.77 -12.88 0.67
CA ARG A 265 -12.35 -13.09 0.40
C ARG A 265 -11.56 -13.16 1.71
N ALA A 266 -10.66 -14.14 1.80
CA ALA A 266 -9.60 -14.20 2.81
C ALA A 266 -8.24 -14.44 2.13
N GLY A 267 -7.16 -13.94 2.70
CA GLY A 267 -5.85 -14.03 2.09
C GLY A 267 -5.78 -13.41 0.69
N ALA A 268 -6.59 -12.38 0.43
CA ALA A 268 -6.54 -11.59 -0.78
C ALA A 268 -5.37 -10.59 -0.71
N ILE A 269 -4.92 -10.14 -1.85
CA ILE A 269 -3.99 -9.02 -1.97
C ILE A 269 -4.83 -7.74 -2.04
N ALA A 270 -4.53 -6.72 -1.22
CA ALA A 270 -5.08 -5.39 -1.45
C ALA A 270 -3.98 -4.35 -1.54
N VAL A 271 -4.16 -3.46 -2.48
CA VAL A 271 -3.30 -2.30 -2.70
C VAL A 271 -4.18 -1.07 -2.95
N ILE A 272 -3.67 0.10 -2.55
CA ILE A 272 -4.32 1.39 -2.86
C ILE A 272 -3.46 2.15 -3.86
N ARG A 273 -4.13 2.67 -4.90
CA ARG A 273 -3.52 3.60 -5.86
C ARG A 273 -4.60 4.51 -6.44
N HIS A 274 -4.28 5.78 -6.65
CA HIS A 274 -5.20 6.77 -7.25
C HIS A 274 -6.58 6.81 -6.58
N GLY A 275 -6.62 6.82 -5.23
CA GLY A 275 -7.87 6.81 -4.49
C GLY A 275 -8.75 5.57 -4.72
N ARG A 276 -8.16 4.48 -5.20
CA ARG A 276 -8.84 3.20 -5.43
C ARG A 276 -8.20 2.09 -4.62
N ILE A 277 -9.04 1.21 -4.11
CA ILE A 277 -8.64 -0.05 -3.50
C ILE A 277 -8.79 -1.13 -4.55
N TYR A 278 -7.74 -1.89 -4.81
CA TYR A 278 -7.76 -3.08 -5.65
C TYR A 278 -7.66 -4.31 -4.76
N VAL A 279 -8.58 -5.25 -4.89
CA VAL A 279 -8.60 -6.52 -4.15
C VAL A 279 -8.45 -7.66 -5.15
N LEU A 280 -7.33 -8.37 -5.08
CA LEU A 280 -6.91 -9.35 -6.07
C LEU A 280 -6.97 -10.76 -5.48
N GLY A 281 -7.69 -11.67 -6.13
CA GLY A 281 -7.74 -13.08 -5.76
C GLY A 281 -8.28 -13.31 -4.34
N GLY A 282 -7.54 -14.05 -3.53
CA GLY A 282 -7.96 -14.54 -2.22
C GLY A 282 -8.75 -15.84 -2.32
N THR A 283 -9.20 -16.39 -1.18
CA THR A 283 -10.01 -17.60 -1.11
C THR A 283 -11.46 -17.28 -0.79
N ASP A 284 -12.38 -18.09 -1.31
CA ASP A 284 -13.82 -18.03 -1.00
C ASP A 284 -14.15 -18.70 0.35
N THR A 285 -15.45 -18.80 0.68
CA THR A 285 -15.95 -19.43 1.92
C THR A 285 -15.62 -20.92 2.04
N LEU A 286 -15.28 -21.57 0.94
CA LEU A 286 -14.86 -22.97 0.88
C LEU A 286 -13.35 -23.14 0.81
N GLY A 287 -12.58 -22.05 0.97
CA GLY A 287 -11.11 -22.07 0.86
C GLY A 287 -10.59 -22.20 -0.57
N ARG A 288 -11.40 -22.04 -1.60
CA ARG A 288 -10.98 -22.14 -2.99
C ARG A 288 -10.39 -20.81 -3.45
N PRO A 289 -9.13 -20.82 -3.95
CA PRO A 289 -8.52 -19.62 -4.51
C PRO A 289 -9.31 -19.10 -5.72
N GLN A 290 -9.35 -17.78 -5.84
CA GLN A 290 -10.10 -17.07 -6.85
C GLN A 290 -9.15 -16.26 -7.74
N ASN A 291 -9.56 -16.00 -8.97
CA ASN A 291 -8.84 -15.11 -9.90
C ASN A 291 -9.54 -13.76 -10.10
N THR A 292 -10.67 -13.53 -9.45
CA THR A 292 -11.43 -12.28 -9.59
C THR A 292 -10.70 -11.11 -8.97
N VAL A 293 -10.86 -9.95 -9.58
CA VAL A 293 -10.31 -8.67 -9.14
C VAL A 293 -11.46 -7.70 -8.92
N PHE A 294 -11.48 -7.07 -7.75
CA PHE A 294 -12.44 -6.02 -7.43
C PHE A 294 -11.72 -4.69 -7.25
N THR A 295 -12.36 -3.62 -7.68
CA THR A 295 -11.86 -2.25 -7.47
C THR A 295 -12.96 -1.42 -6.86
N GLY A 296 -12.67 -0.76 -5.73
CA GLY A 296 -13.54 0.21 -5.07
C GLY A 296 -12.92 1.60 -5.11
N ARG A 297 -13.69 2.62 -5.47
CA ARG A 297 -13.26 4.01 -5.37
C ARG A 297 -13.48 4.51 -3.95
N ILE A 298 -12.48 5.13 -3.36
CA ILE A 298 -12.60 5.84 -2.09
C ILE A 298 -13.20 7.23 -2.40
N GLY A 299 -14.40 7.46 -1.93
CA GLY A 299 -15.10 8.75 -2.07
C GLY A 299 -14.58 9.80 -1.10
N ALA A 300 -15.03 11.04 -1.27
CA ALA A 300 -14.61 12.19 -0.47
C ALA A 300 -14.84 12.07 1.04
N THR A 301 -15.72 11.18 1.46
CA THR A 301 -16.04 10.90 2.87
C THR A 301 -15.28 9.69 3.44
N GLY A 302 -14.37 9.10 2.66
CA GLY A 302 -13.70 7.85 3.01
C GLY A 302 -14.56 6.59 2.82
N HIS A 303 -15.80 6.72 2.37
CA HIS A 303 -16.65 5.60 2.00
C HIS A 303 -16.26 5.06 0.62
N ILE A 304 -16.57 3.81 0.36
CA ILE A 304 -16.35 3.21 -0.95
C ILE A 304 -17.61 3.47 -1.79
N ASP A 305 -17.44 4.15 -2.92
CA ASP A 305 -18.54 4.56 -3.82
C ASP A 305 -19.10 3.38 -4.67
N GLY A 306 -18.73 2.16 -4.28
CA GLY A 306 -19.15 0.91 -4.94
C GLY A 306 -17.95 0.08 -5.38
N TRP A 307 -18.21 -1.22 -5.58
CA TRP A 307 -17.23 -2.18 -6.04
C TRP A 307 -17.51 -2.58 -7.48
N PHE A 308 -16.46 -2.66 -8.28
CA PHE A 308 -16.52 -3.04 -9.69
C PHE A 308 -15.63 -4.26 -9.93
N THR A 309 -16.12 -5.22 -10.68
CA THR A 309 -15.32 -6.35 -11.17
C THR A 309 -14.43 -5.88 -12.31
N GLN A 310 -13.16 -6.25 -12.26
CA GLN A 310 -12.12 -5.90 -13.21
C GLN A 310 -11.66 -7.15 -13.98
N PRO A 311 -10.82 -7.02 -15.02
CA PRO A 311 -10.20 -8.17 -15.67
C PRO A 311 -9.60 -9.14 -14.64
N ALA A 312 -9.88 -10.43 -14.81
CA ALA A 312 -9.43 -11.46 -13.88
C ALA A 312 -7.92 -11.73 -14.03
N LEU A 313 -7.27 -12.12 -12.93
CA LEU A 313 -5.90 -12.68 -12.94
C LEU A 313 -5.81 -13.86 -13.91
N THR A 314 -4.61 -14.18 -14.39
CA THR A 314 -4.38 -15.29 -15.33
C THR A 314 -4.76 -16.65 -14.75
N GLY A 315 -4.79 -16.78 -13.42
CA GLY A 315 -5.21 -17.97 -12.69
C GLY A 315 -5.62 -17.65 -11.25
N PRO A 316 -6.23 -18.61 -10.53
CA PRO A 316 -6.61 -18.44 -9.15
C PRO A 316 -5.39 -18.25 -8.25
N ARG A 317 -5.51 -17.34 -7.25
CA ARG A 317 -4.41 -16.95 -6.38
C ARG A 317 -4.91 -16.58 -4.99
N GLY A 318 -4.59 -17.39 -3.99
CA GLY A 318 -4.83 -17.08 -2.57
C GLY A 318 -3.52 -16.94 -1.81
N TYR A 319 -3.46 -16.12 -0.77
CA TYR A 319 -2.31 -15.95 0.11
C TYR A 319 -1.00 -15.58 -0.62
N GLY A 320 -1.10 -14.87 -1.73
CA GLY A 320 0.00 -14.21 -2.41
C GLY A 320 0.24 -12.81 -1.85
N ALA A 321 1.14 -12.08 -2.47
CA ALA A 321 1.39 -10.67 -2.18
C ALA A 321 1.40 -9.86 -3.48
N GLY A 322 1.27 -8.52 -3.36
CA GLY A 322 1.28 -7.67 -4.54
C GLY A 322 1.70 -6.25 -4.23
N ILE A 323 2.02 -5.54 -5.28
CA ILE A 323 2.41 -4.14 -5.28
C ILE A 323 1.64 -3.36 -6.33
N ALA A 324 1.42 -2.09 -6.04
CA ALA A 324 0.88 -1.13 -7.01
C ALA A 324 1.92 -0.05 -7.26
N ARG A 325 2.24 0.14 -8.53
CA ARG A 325 3.09 1.22 -9.03
C ARG A 325 2.27 2.14 -9.91
N GLU A 326 2.80 3.28 -10.34
CA GLU A 326 2.02 4.27 -11.08
C GLU A 326 1.32 3.67 -12.31
N GLY A 327 2.04 2.94 -13.13
CA GLY A 327 1.51 2.36 -14.35
C GLY A 327 1.14 0.88 -14.24
N ARG A 328 1.25 0.23 -13.05
CA ARG A 328 1.20 -1.22 -13.01
C ARG A 328 0.76 -1.81 -11.68
N LEU A 329 -0.03 -2.88 -11.76
CA LEU A 329 -0.27 -3.80 -10.65
C LEU A 329 0.50 -5.09 -10.88
N VAL A 330 1.07 -5.64 -9.81
CA VAL A 330 1.76 -6.95 -9.82
C VAL A 330 1.23 -7.79 -8.66
N ALA A 331 0.85 -9.04 -8.96
CA ALA A 331 0.47 -10.04 -7.96
C ALA A 331 1.44 -11.22 -8.06
N ILE A 332 2.03 -11.65 -6.94
CA ILE A 332 3.15 -12.59 -6.91
C ILE A 332 2.82 -13.77 -6.00
N GLY A 333 3.21 -14.97 -6.41
CA GLY A 333 3.12 -16.20 -5.63
C GLY A 333 1.69 -16.55 -5.20
N GLY A 334 1.53 -17.19 -4.07
CA GLY A 334 0.26 -17.65 -3.53
C GLY A 334 -0.03 -19.11 -3.82
N VAL A 335 -1.25 -19.57 -3.54
CA VAL A 335 -1.72 -20.93 -3.79
C VAL A 335 -2.79 -20.95 -4.88
N ALA A 336 -2.78 -21.96 -5.72
CA ALA A 336 -3.79 -22.22 -6.75
C ALA A 336 -4.81 -23.28 -6.33
N ASP A 337 -4.47 -24.14 -5.38
CA ASP A 337 -5.34 -25.20 -4.86
C ASP A 337 -6.12 -24.76 -3.64
N SER A 338 -7.21 -25.46 -3.35
CA SER A 338 -8.06 -25.19 -2.18
C SER A 338 -7.28 -25.33 -0.87
N VAL A 339 -7.55 -24.38 0.02
CA VAL A 339 -7.01 -24.34 1.38
C VAL A 339 -8.10 -24.78 2.34
N PRO A 340 -7.85 -25.68 3.30
CA PRO A 340 -8.86 -26.11 4.26
C PRO A 340 -9.49 -24.91 4.98
N PRO A 341 -10.80 -25.00 5.36
CA PRO A 341 -11.41 -24.01 6.23
C PRO A 341 -10.59 -23.80 7.50
N GLY A 342 -10.40 -22.52 7.89
CA GLY A 342 -9.54 -22.18 9.02
C GLY A 342 -8.11 -21.79 8.64
N GLY A 343 -7.80 -21.69 7.36
CA GLY A 343 -6.55 -21.07 6.87
C GLY A 343 -5.28 -21.91 7.01
N GLY A 344 -5.42 -23.18 7.40
CA GLY A 344 -4.28 -24.10 7.43
C GLY A 344 -3.77 -24.40 6.03
N VAL A 345 -2.52 -24.04 5.72
CA VAL A 345 -1.92 -24.38 4.43
C VAL A 345 -1.52 -25.85 4.48
N ALA A 346 -2.23 -26.71 3.72
CA ALA A 346 -1.94 -28.13 3.65
C ALA A 346 -0.56 -28.38 3.01
N THR A 347 0.13 -29.37 3.50
CA THR A 347 1.28 -29.98 2.80
C THR A 347 0.77 -30.55 1.48
N GLY A 348 1.40 -30.18 0.35
CA GLY A 348 1.00 -30.65 -0.99
C GLY A 348 0.18 -29.65 -1.80
N THR A 349 -0.19 -28.49 -1.24
CA THR A 349 -0.86 -27.40 -1.97
C THR A 349 0.04 -26.84 -3.08
N GLN A 350 -0.47 -26.73 -4.30
CA GLN A 350 0.26 -26.11 -5.39
C GLN A 350 0.51 -24.63 -5.09
N ARG A 351 1.77 -24.25 -5.00
CA ARG A 351 2.20 -22.86 -4.82
C ARG A 351 2.73 -22.30 -6.12
N LEU A 352 2.40 -21.04 -6.36
CA LEU A 352 2.72 -20.38 -7.63
C LEU A 352 4.13 -19.80 -7.60
N VAL A 353 4.89 -20.05 -8.67
CA VAL A 353 6.16 -19.38 -8.96
C VAL A 353 5.96 -18.08 -9.73
N THR A 354 4.77 -17.87 -10.31
CA THR A 354 4.48 -16.80 -11.25
C THR A 354 4.04 -15.53 -10.55
N GLY A 355 4.30 -14.40 -11.21
CA GLY A 355 3.63 -13.14 -10.98
C GLY A 355 2.73 -12.80 -12.14
N ASP A 356 1.55 -12.24 -11.85
CA ASP A 356 0.66 -11.65 -12.82
C ASP A 356 0.86 -10.14 -12.82
N THR A 357 0.79 -9.52 -13.98
CA THR A 357 0.93 -8.06 -14.13
C THR A 357 -0.18 -7.50 -15.00
N ALA A 358 -0.67 -6.33 -14.63
CA ALA A 358 -1.64 -5.58 -15.41
C ALA A 358 -1.23 -4.11 -15.50
N ALA A 359 -1.44 -3.50 -16.67
CA ALA A 359 -1.18 -2.10 -16.88
C ALA A 359 -2.36 -1.24 -16.38
N LEU A 360 -2.03 -0.12 -15.75
CA LEU A 360 -2.96 0.91 -15.32
C LEU A 360 -2.71 2.21 -16.07
N SER A 361 -3.76 2.99 -16.25
CA SER A 361 -3.62 4.40 -16.60
C SER A 361 -2.98 5.15 -15.42
N THR A 362 -1.88 5.83 -15.66
CA THR A 362 -1.19 6.62 -14.64
C THR A 362 -2.05 7.77 -14.12
N LEU A 363 -2.94 8.33 -14.93
CA LEU A 363 -3.84 9.41 -14.52
C LEU A 363 -5.05 8.95 -13.73
N SER A 364 -5.66 7.82 -14.07
CA SER A 364 -6.97 7.43 -13.53
C SER A 364 -6.95 6.16 -12.68
N GLY A 365 -5.87 5.39 -12.75
CA GLY A 365 -5.79 4.07 -12.12
C GLY A 365 -6.72 3.00 -12.72
N PHE A 366 -7.37 3.27 -13.87
CA PHE A 366 -8.14 2.25 -14.56
C PHE A 366 -7.24 1.27 -15.31
N PHE A 367 -7.69 0.02 -15.39
CA PHE A 367 -7.02 -0.97 -16.22
C PHE A 367 -7.04 -0.55 -17.69
N THR A 368 -5.87 -0.56 -18.31
CA THR A 368 -5.72 -0.29 -19.76
C THR A 368 -5.69 -1.56 -20.59
N GLY A 369 -5.73 -2.74 -19.94
CA GLY A 369 -5.75 -4.05 -20.54
C GLY A 369 -6.06 -5.15 -19.54
N GLY A 370 -5.96 -6.40 -19.96
CA GLY A 370 -6.08 -7.56 -19.08
C GLY A 370 -4.79 -7.87 -18.33
N TRP A 371 -4.85 -8.88 -17.47
CA TRP A 371 -3.68 -9.43 -16.80
C TRP A 371 -2.91 -10.34 -17.74
N GLY A 372 -1.59 -10.28 -17.64
CA GLY A 372 -0.66 -11.20 -18.28
C GLY A 372 0.31 -11.78 -17.27
N VAL A 373 0.96 -12.90 -17.62
CA VAL A 373 2.05 -13.44 -16.82
C VAL A 373 3.23 -12.48 -16.93
N GLY A 374 3.67 -11.97 -15.78
CA GLY A 374 4.81 -11.06 -15.66
C GLY A 374 6.14 -11.80 -15.51
N SER A 375 7.21 -11.01 -15.45
CA SER A 375 8.59 -11.51 -15.21
C SER A 375 8.92 -11.72 -13.73
N ALA A 376 8.01 -11.39 -12.81
CA ALA A 376 8.20 -11.59 -11.37
C ALA A 376 8.10 -13.08 -11.01
N LEU A 377 9.14 -13.83 -11.32
CA LEU A 377 9.20 -15.27 -11.10
C LEU A 377 9.96 -15.57 -9.80
N LEU A 378 9.33 -16.36 -8.92
CA LEU A 378 9.99 -16.91 -7.75
C LEU A 378 10.78 -18.17 -8.16
N PRO A 379 11.98 -18.42 -7.59
CA PRO A 379 12.72 -19.64 -7.86
C PRO A 379 11.96 -20.90 -7.42
N GLU A 380 11.10 -20.75 -6.40
CA GLU A 380 10.20 -21.80 -5.91
C GLU A 380 8.82 -21.22 -5.62
N GLY A 381 7.76 -21.99 -5.86
CA GLY A 381 6.39 -21.59 -5.56
C GLY A 381 6.20 -21.29 -4.08
N ARG A 382 5.71 -20.10 -3.76
CA ARG A 382 5.68 -19.55 -2.40
C ARG A 382 4.34 -18.90 -2.07
N SER A 383 3.88 -19.07 -0.82
CA SER A 383 2.68 -18.42 -0.27
C SER A 383 2.93 -17.92 1.15
N GLN A 384 2.10 -17.03 1.65
CA GLN A 384 2.18 -16.47 3.00
C GLN A 384 3.57 -15.90 3.34
N PHE A 385 4.19 -15.23 2.41
CA PHE A 385 5.46 -14.54 2.55
C PHE A 385 5.23 -13.04 2.73
N ALA A 386 6.24 -12.36 3.24
CA ALA A 386 6.29 -10.90 3.24
C ALA A 386 6.86 -10.38 1.92
N LEU A 387 6.30 -9.28 1.42
CA LEU A 387 6.74 -8.60 0.20
C LEU A 387 7.02 -7.13 0.51
N PHE A 388 8.25 -6.67 0.26
CA PHE A 388 8.67 -5.30 0.45
C PHE A 388 8.97 -4.65 -0.88
N ASP A 389 8.27 -3.58 -1.20
CA ASP A 389 8.57 -2.71 -2.34
C ASP A 389 9.50 -1.59 -1.90
N LEU A 390 10.71 -1.57 -2.46
CA LEU A 390 11.79 -0.63 -2.13
C LEU A 390 12.24 0.16 -3.37
N ASP A 391 11.32 0.49 -4.22
CA ASP A 391 11.46 1.25 -5.48
C ASP A 391 12.26 0.50 -6.55
N SER A 392 13.58 0.46 -6.46
CA SER A 392 14.45 -0.21 -7.45
C SER A 392 14.52 -1.72 -7.25
N ILE A 393 14.11 -2.23 -6.10
CA ILE A 393 14.08 -3.65 -5.77
C ILE A 393 12.80 -4.03 -5.04
N VAL A 394 12.42 -5.29 -5.19
CA VAL A 394 11.36 -5.93 -4.40
C VAL A 394 11.97 -7.10 -3.64
N LEU A 395 11.66 -7.19 -2.35
CA LEU A 395 12.12 -8.28 -1.49
C LEU A 395 10.96 -9.20 -1.15
N VAL A 396 11.24 -10.50 -1.17
CA VAL A 396 10.37 -11.56 -0.65
C VAL A 396 11.06 -12.20 0.55
N VAL A 397 10.36 -12.30 1.68
CA VAL A 397 10.91 -12.83 2.93
C VAL A 397 10.02 -13.91 3.51
N GLY A 398 10.60 -15.05 3.83
CA GLY A 398 9.89 -16.15 4.47
C GLY A 398 8.86 -16.81 3.55
N GLY A 399 7.78 -17.28 4.14
CA GLY A 399 6.68 -17.97 3.47
C GLY A 399 6.83 -19.47 3.43
N MET A 400 5.79 -20.12 2.90
CA MET A 400 5.75 -21.55 2.64
C MET A 400 6.06 -21.84 1.19
N TYR A 401 6.89 -22.84 0.92
CA TYR A 401 7.17 -23.35 -0.42
C TYR A 401 6.98 -24.88 -0.53
N ALA A 402 6.89 -25.38 -1.75
CA ALA A 402 6.60 -26.78 -2.01
C ALA A 402 7.75 -27.68 -1.51
N GLY A 403 7.39 -28.76 -0.79
CA GLY A 403 8.37 -29.76 -0.32
C GLY A 403 9.15 -29.38 0.93
N ALA A 404 8.99 -28.17 1.49
CA ALA A 404 9.71 -27.78 2.68
C ALA A 404 8.97 -28.23 3.96
N THR A 405 9.63 -29.08 4.72
CA THR A 405 9.33 -29.31 6.14
C THR A 405 10.00 -28.25 7.02
N THR A 406 10.96 -27.53 6.46
CA THR A 406 11.66 -26.40 7.08
C THR A 406 11.49 -25.20 6.17
N ASN A 407 10.84 -24.16 6.65
CA ASN A 407 10.70 -22.92 5.88
C ASN A 407 11.91 -22.06 6.10
N SER A 408 12.36 -21.44 5.03
CA SER A 408 13.43 -20.48 5.14
C SER A 408 12.87 -19.12 5.51
N ALA A 409 13.47 -18.50 6.48
CA ALA A 409 13.39 -17.04 6.65
C ALA A 409 14.36 -16.34 5.67
N GLU A 410 14.57 -16.94 4.51
CA GLU A 410 15.43 -16.41 3.45
C GLU A 410 14.78 -15.20 2.82
N MET A 411 15.62 -14.27 2.42
CA MET A 411 15.26 -13.10 1.67
C MET A 411 15.67 -13.28 0.20
N LEU A 412 14.73 -13.10 -0.70
CA LEU A 412 14.95 -13.07 -2.15
C LEU A 412 14.76 -11.63 -2.64
N ALA A 413 15.53 -11.25 -3.65
CA ALA A 413 15.43 -9.93 -4.26
C ALA A 413 15.15 -10.02 -5.75
N ALA A 414 14.37 -9.09 -6.26
CA ALA A 414 14.17 -8.83 -7.68
C ALA A 414 14.42 -7.36 -7.97
N THR A 415 15.06 -7.06 -9.11
CA THR A 415 15.19 -5.69 -9.59
C THR A 415 13.90 -5.21 -10.24
N VAL A 416 13.69 -3.89 -10.19
CA VAL A 416 12.57 -3.25 -10.87
C VAL A 416 13.10 -2.31 -11.95
N VAL A 417 12.57 -2.46 -13.16
CA VAL A 417 12.88 -1.60 -14.31
C VAL A 417 11.58 -1.22 -14.99
N ASN A 418 11.32 0.05 -15.15
CA ASN A 418 10.10 0.60 -15.79
C ASN A 418 8.82 -0.05 -15.20
N ASP A 419 8.66 0.00 -13.88
CA ASP A 419 7.59 -0.62 -13.10
C ASP A 419 7.43 -2.14 -13.26
N SER A 420 8.32 -2.78 -13.98
CA SER A 420 8.33 -4.23 -14.13
C SER A 420 9.24 -4.88 -13.10
N VAL A 421 8.70 -5.82 -12.34
CA VAL A 421 9.48 -6.64 -11.40
C VAL A 421 10.13 -7.79 -12.17
N GLY A 422 11.44 -7.90 -12.07
CA GLY A 422 12.22 -8.98 -12.64
C GLY A 422 12.09 -10.30 -11.87
N PRO A 423 12.83 -11.34 -12.29
CA PRO A 423 12.89 -12.60 -11.57
C PRO A 423 13.60 -12.43 -10.22
N PHE A 424 13.12 -13.16 -9.21
CA PHE A 424 13.71 -13.17 -7.89
C PHE A 424 14.93 -14.10 -7.84
N ALA A 425 15.97 -13.64 -7.16
CA ALA A 425 17.18 -14.41 -6.88
C ALA A 425 17.55 -14.28 -5.40
N GLY A 426 18.33 -15.21 -4.89
CA GLY A 426 18.80 -15.19 -3.51
C GLY A 426 19.31 -16.56 -3.05
N PRO A 427 19.58 -16.69 -1.75
CA PRO A 427 19.30 -15.74 -0.67
C PRO A 427 20.21 -14.50 -0.71
N VAL A 428 19.65 -13.36 -0.28
CA VAL A 428 20.35 -12.09 -0.13
C VAL A 428 20.27 -11.59 1.32
N GLY A 429 21.06 -10.59 1.67
CA GLY A 429 21.10 -9.98 3.00
C GLY A 429 22.36 -10.33 3.79
N ALA A 430 22.75 -9.44 4.71
CA ALA A 430 23.95 -9.59 5.53
C ALA A 430 23.76 -10.62 6.67
N ASN A 431 22.53 -10.85 7.10
CA ASN A 431 22.16 -11.85 8.09
C ASN A 431 20.81 -12.51 7.77
N ARG A 432 20.52 -13.62 8.41
CA ARG A 432 19.24 -14.32 8.29
C ARG A 432 18.33 -13.96 9.46
N ILE A 433 17.04 -13.78 9.18
CA ILE A 433 16.03 -13.56 10.25
C ILE A 433 15.96 -14.79 11.16
N SER A 434 16.13 -16.00 10.60
CA SER A 434 16.18 -17.24 11.38
C SER A 434 17.24 -17.26 12.48
N ASP A 435 18.33 -16.50 12.31
CA ASP A 435 19.43 -16.43 13.26
C ASP A 435 19.19 -15.40 14.37
N LEU A 436 18.15 -14.58 14.24
CA LEU A 436 17.80 -13.57 15.23
C LEU A 436 16.99 -14.17 16.36
N MET A 437 17.37 -13.81 17.57
CA MET A 437 16.64 -14.21 18.78
C MET A 437 15.33 -13.45 18.89
N CYS A 438 14.27 -14.19 19.19
CA CYS A 438 12.99 -13.67 19.60
C CYS A 438 12.73 -14.13 21.03
N GLN A 439 12.87 -13.22 22.01
CA GLN A 439 12.91 -13.57 23.42
C GLN A 439 14.10 -14.53 23.71
N THR A 440 13.84 -15.81 23.95
CA THR A 440 14.86 -16.83 24.23
C THR A 440 15.07 -17.80 23.07
N GLU A 441 14.31 -17.64 21.98
CA GLU A 441 14.35 -18.58 20.85
C GLU A 441 14.66 -17.86 19.52
N PRO A 442 15.43 -18.50 18.62
CA PRO A 442 15.66 -17.96 17.28
C PRO A 442 14.35 -17.87 16.50
N ALA A 443 14.29 -16.99 15.51
CA ALA A 443 13.09 -16.77 14.71
C ALA A 443 12.64 -18.01 13.91
N GLY A 444 13.55 -18.93 13.61
CA GLY A 444 13.23 -20.18 12.93
C GLY A 444 12.56 -19.97 11.57
N THR A 445 11.56 -20.78 11.28
CA THR A 445 10.74 -20.65 10.07
C THR A 445 9.71 -19.54 10.26
N LEU A 446 9.42 -18.78 9.21
CA LEU A 446 8.54 -17.61 9.27
C LEU A 446 7.46 -17.67 8.19
N VAL A 447 6.25 -18.05 8.59
CA VAL A 447 5.09 -18.15 7.69
C VAL A 447 4.00 -17.18 8.10
N GLY A 448 3.46 -16.44 7.13
CA GLY A 448 2.39 -15.50 7.35
C GLY A 448 2.75 -14.33 8.27
N PRO A 449 3.99 -13.79 8.23
CA PRO A 449 4.27 -12.56 8.95
C PRO A 449 3.51 -11.41 8.31
N ALA A 450 3.14 -10.44 9.12
CA ALA A 450 2.70 -9.16 8.62
C ALA A 450 3.92 -8.29 8.27
N GLN A 451 3.83 -7.51 7.21
CA GLN A 451 4.92 -6.64 6.77
C GLN A 451 4.43 -5.23 6.48
N VAL A 452 5.34 -4.28 6.61
CA VAL A 452 5.12 -2.90 6.21
C VAL A 452 6.44 -2.24 5.84
N THR A 453 6.39 -1.31 4.88
CA THR A 453 7.49 -0.40 4.54
C THR A 453 7.08 1.03 4.83
N TRP A 454 8.03 1.87 5.19
CA TRP A 454 7.86 3.32 5.25
C TRP A 454 9.14 4.03 4.81
N GLN A 455 9.01 5.31 4.54
CA GLN A 455 10.14 6.17 4.20
C GLN A 455 10.36 7.19 5.30
N GLU A 456 11.60 7.37 5.74
CA GLU A 456 11.97 8.43 6.67
C GLU A 456 12.13 9.77 5.94
N ALA A 457 12.20 10.87 6.69
CA ALA A 457 12.29 12.21 6.13
C ALA A 457 13.60 12.46 5.32
N ASP A 458 14.62 11.66 5.56
CA ASP A 458 15.90 11.69 4.82
C ASP A 458 15.88 10.85 3.54
N GLY A 459 14.74 10.22 3.23
CA GLY A 459 14.59 9.32 2.09
C GLY A 459 14.90 7.85 2.39
N THR A 460 15.43 7.53 3.58
CA THR A 460 15.76 6.14 3.96
C THR A 460 14.49 5.29 3.98
N ARG A 461 14.51 4.15 3.27
CA ARG A 461 13.43 3.15 3.31
C ARG A 461 13.68 2.16 4.44
N ARG A 462 12.64 1.88 5.21
CA ARG A 462 12.63 0.93 6.31
C ARG A 462 11.59 -0.14 6.08
N GLY A 463 11.86 -1.33 6.60
CA GLY A 463 10.93 -2.43 6.59
C GLY A 463 10.76 -3.05 7.97
N LEU A 464 9.57 -3.58 8.22
CA LEU A 464 9.21 -4.29 9.44
C LEU A 464 8.46 -5.56 9.12
N LEU A 465 8.84 -6.63 9.77
CA LEU A 465 8.09 -7.88 9.89
C LEU A 465 7.55 -8.00 11.31
N VAL A 466 6.33 -8.45 11.45
CA VAL A 466 5.67 -8.68 12.74
C VAL A 466 5.00 -10.04 12.75
N GLY A 467 5.22 -10.79 13.82
CA GLY A 467 4.54 -12.06 14.04
C GLY A 467 4.98 -13.17 13.08
N GLY A 468 4.05 -14.00 12.69
CA GLY A 468 4.25 -15.19 11.87
C GLY A 468 4.19 -16.49 12.68
N LEU A 469 4.30 -17.60 11.98
CA LEU A 469 4.25 -18.96 12.51
C LEU A 469 5.55 -19.69 12.23
N ASP A 470 6.08 -20.37 13.24
CA ASP A 470 7.10 -21.39 13.06
C ASP A 470 6.43 -22.75 12.83
N LEU A 471 6.61 -23.32 11.65
CA LEU A 471 5.97 -24.60 11.33
C LEU A 471 6.58 -25.79 12.07
N ALA A 472 7.84 -25.74 12.41
CA ALA A 472 8.50 -26.85 13.10
C ALA A 472 7.97 -27.03 14.52
N THR A 473 7.79 -25.94 15.22
CA THR A 473 7.32 -25.92 16.62
C THR A 473 5.82 -25.64 16.75
N GLN A 474 5.16 -25.23 15.65
CA GLN A 474 3.80 -24.71 15.66
C GLN A 474 3.64 -23.48 16.59
N ALA A 475 4.76 -22.87 16.96
CA ALA A 475 4.78 -21.69 17.79
C ALA A 475 4.59 -20.45 16.94
N ARG A 476 3.81 -19.50 17.45
CA ARG A 476 3.68 -18.18 16.85
C ARG A 476 4.71 -17.24 17.43
N ARG A 477 5.14 -16.33 16.61
CA ARG A 477 6.16 -15.37 16.97
C ARG A 477 5.52 -14.03 17.32
N SER A 478 5.80 -13.55 18.52
CA SER A 478 5.37 -12.21 18.96
C SER A 478 6.39 -11.12 18.67
N CYS A 479 7.43 -11.41 17.92
CA CYS A 479 8.52 -10.48 17.67
C CYS A 479 8.29 -9.61 16.44
N ALA A 480 8.99 -8.47 16.45
CA ALA A 480 9.13 -7.59 15.31
C ALA A 480 10.61 -7.53 14.90
N TRP A 481 10.88 -7.60 13.60
CA TRP A 481 12.21 -7.49 13.01
C TRP A 481 12.18 -6.44 11.90
N GLY A 482 13.21 -5.63 11.83
CA GLY A 482 13.31 -4.61 10.80
C GLY A 482 14.75 -4.25 10.47
N TRP A 483 14.94 -3.50 9.39
CA TRP A 483 16.22 -2.87 9.03
C TRP A 483 16.13 -1.36 9.07
#